data_828b8d12d957b867438c42b755beebf6
#
_entry.id   828b8d12d957b867438c42b755beebf6
#
_cell.length_a   1.000
_cell.length_b   1.000
_cell.length_c   1.000
_cell.angle_alpha   90.00
_cell.angle_beta   90.00
_cell.angle_gamma   90.00
#
_symmetry.space_group_name_H-M   'P 1'
#
loop_
_entity.id
_entity.type
_entity.pdbx_description
1 polymer ?
#
loop_
_entity_poly.entity_id
_entity_poly.type
_entity_poly.pdbx_seq_one_letter_code
_entity_poly.pdbx_strand_id
1 'polypeptide(L)'
;MLSEKNVKKGEFTFLPEDILNSSNTLIHIDDLEARKMVWGNDKFEEILGFTAAEVIEMGHDYIQKYYHPDDLVKIPEIIDFFQGNKNNKHTTLFRVKHKNGEWVYFITTRSLLNVDSNQNRFVVSVSINVTEQIDCGLKHEEYNKIRTAEKNRDVIEKFTKREKEIISLFASGHTNTQVAEKLFLSIKTVDNHRTNILRKTEARNIAELINFVKDIGLV
;
A
#
# COMPACT_ATOMS: atom_id res chain seq x y z
N MET A 1 -20.90 28.32 -17.65
CA MET A 1 -21.00 28.06 -19.10
C MET A 1 -19.58 27.94 -19.63
N LEU A 2 -19.01 26.74 -19.68
CA LEU A 2 -17.79 26.46 -20.42
C LEU A 2 -18.20 26.43 -21.89
N SER A 3 -17.69 27.36 -22.68
CA SER A 3 -18.01 27.45 -24.09
C SER A 3 -17.57 26.17 -24.81
N GLU A 4 -18.46 25.60 -25.60
CA GLU A 4 -18.23 24.51 -26.53
C GLU A 4 -17.03 24.83 -27.45
N LYS A 5 -15.82 24.51 -27.03
CA LYS A 5 -14.66 24.43 -27.88
C LYS A 5 -14.47 23.00 -28.30
N ASN A 6 -15.09 22.64 -29.43
CA ASN A 6 -14.82 21.37 -30.09
C ASN A 6 -13.33 21.31 -30.47
N VAL A 7 -12.61 20.36 -29.92
CA VAL A 7 -11.23 20.09 -30.30
C VAL A 7 -11.26 19.23 -31.57
N LYS A 8 -10.96 19.82 -32.71
CA LYS A 8 -10.80 19.07 -33.97
C LYS A 8 -9.36 18.58 -34.07
N LYS A 9 -9.17 17.28 -34.17
CA LYS A 9 -7.90 16.69 -34.61
C LYS A 9 -8.22 15.61 -35.62
N GLY A 10 -7.92 15.90 -36.89
CA GLY A 10 -8.33 15.05 -38.01
C GLY A 10 -9.85 15.06 -38.23
N GLU A 11 -10.44 13.90 -38.44
CA GLU A 11 -11.89 13.71 -38.65
C GLU A 11 -12.68 13.49 -37.34
N PHE A 12 -12.02 13.52 -36.17
CA PHE A 12 -12.65 13.28 -34.88
C PHE A 12 -12.98 14.56 -34.16
N THR A 13 -14.22 14.67 -33.67
CA THR A 13 -14.68 15.74 -32.79
C THR A 13 -15.03 15.12 -31.45
N PHE A 14 -14.35 15.52 -30.37
CA PHE A 14 -14.62 15.07 -29.01
C PHE A 14 -15.19 16.22 -28.21
N LEU A 15 -16.23 15.92 -27.43
CA LEU A 15 -16.67 16.79 -26.35
C LEU A 15 -15.73 16.59 -25.15
N PRO A 16 -15.37 17.66 -24.41
CA PRO A 16 -14.56 17.53 -23.19
C PRO A 16 -15.11 16.52 -22.19
N GLU A 17 -16.42 16.43 -22.02
CA GLU A 17 -17.12 15.48 -21.16
C GLU A 17 -16.91 14.03 -21.61
N ASP A 18 -16.94 13.75 -22.91
CA ASP A 18 -16.70 12.39 -23.43
C ASP A 18 -15.28 11.91 -23.05
N ILE A 19 -14.29 12.82 -23.11
CA ILE A 19 -12.92 12.51 -22.73
C ILE A 19 -12.82 12.25 -21.23
N LEU A 20 -13.46 13.06 -20.40
CA LEU A 20 -13.44 12.95 -18.95
C LEU A 20 -14.16 11.66 -18.48
N ASN A 21 -15.21 11.25 -19.16
CA ASN A 21 -16.00 10.06 -18.84
C ASN A 21 -15.47 8.77 -19.48
N SER A 22 -14.60 8.86 -20.50
CA SER A 22 -13.99 7.68 -21.15
C SER A 22 -12.89 7.04 -20.32
N SER A 23 -12.28 7.78 -19.39
CA SER A 23 -11.25 7.27 -18.50
C SER A 23 -11.88 6.56 -17.28
N ASN A 24 -11.27 5.46 -16.80
CA ASN A 24 -11.65 4.83 -15.54
C ASN A 24 -11.04 5.59 -14.35
N THR A 25 -11.22 6.92 -14.35
CA THR A 25 -10.60 7.86 -13.43
C THR A 25 -11.68 8.75 -12.84
N LEU A 26 -11.73 8.82 -11.52
CA LEU A 26 -12.62 9.71 -10.81
C LEU A 26 -11.99 11.11 -10.78
N ILE A 27 -12.72 12.10 -11.33
CA ILE A 27 -12.26 13.48 -11.42
C ILE A 27 -13.27 14.35 -10.69
N HIS A 28 -12.78 15.25 -9.83
CA HIS A 28 -13.65 16.21 -9.13
C HIS A 28 -12.95 17.55 -8.91
N ILE A 29 -13.74 18.55 -8.65
CA ILE A 29 -13.30 19.91 -8.35
C ILE A 29 -13.83 20.28 -6.96
N ASP A 30 -12.90 20.73 -6.12
CA ASP A 30 -13.19 21.22 -4.78
C ASP A 30 -13.00 22.73 -4.72
N ASP A 31 -13.93 23.41 -4.06
CA ASP A 31 -13.77 24.79 -3.61
C ASP A 31 -13.03 24.78 -2.26
N LEU A 32 -11.80 25.32 -2.25
CA LEU A 32 -10.96 25.34 -1.05
C LEU A 32 -11.50 26.25 0.06
N GLU A 33 -12.17 27.34 -0.30
CA GLU A 33 -12.72 28.29 0.66
C GLU A 33 -14.02 27.74 1.29
N ALA A 34 -14.91 27.20 0.45
CA ALA A 34 -16.13 26.56 0.90
C ALA A 34 -15.92 25.15 1.46
N ARG A 35 -14.72 24.55 1.28
CA ARG A 35 -14.36 23.19 1.73
C ARG A 35 -15.35 22.12 1.27
N LYS A 36 -15.75 22.17 0.04
CA LYS A 36 -16.73 21.25 -0.54
C LYS A 36 -16.45 20.95 -2.00
N MET A 37 -16.86 19.78 -2.45
CA MET A 37 -16.88 19.43 -3.85
C MET A 37 -17.97 20.25 -4.58
N VAL A 38 -17.60 20.78 -5.74
CA VAL A 38 -18.50 21.60 -6.57
C VAL A 38 -18.82 20.96 -7.91
N TRP A 39 -18.01 19.98 -8.33
CA TRP A 39 -18.21 19.22 -9.57
C TRP A 39 -17.50 17.87 -9.49
N GLY A 40 -18.06 16.87 -10.15
CA GLY A 40 -17.46 15.56 -10.36
C GLY A 40 -17.95 14.92 -11.65
N ASN A 41 -17.13 14.04 -12.26
CA ASN A 41 -17.52 13.30 -13.47
C ASN A 41 -18.46 12.14 -13.11
N ASP A 42 -19.06 11.51 -14.13
CA ASP A 42 -20.05 10.41 -13.94
C ASP A 42 -19.47 9.12 -13.35
N LYS A 43 -18.12 9.02 -13.24
CA LYS A 43 -17.43 7.85 -12.68
C LYS A 43 -17.61 7.67 -11.16
N PHE A 44 -18.19 8.65 -10.48
CA PHE A 44 -18.51 8.52 -9.05
C PHE A 44 -19.46 7.35 -8.78
N GLU A 45 -20.53 7.22 -9.59
CA GLU A 45 -21.52 6.16 -9.41
C GLU A 45 -20.93 4.78 -9.73
N GLU A 46 -20.17 4.68 -10.81
CA GLU A 46 -19.54 3.41 -11.22
C GLU A 46 -18.53 2.91 -10.19
N ILE A 47 -17.68 3.81 -9.64
CA ILE A 47 -16.53 3.44 -8.80
C ILE A 47 -16.87 3.42 -7.31
N LEU A 48 -17.79 4.27 -6.85
CA LEU A 48 -18.13 4.45 -5.42
C LEU A 48 -19.59 4.13 -5.09
N GLY A 49 -20.44 3.97 -6.09
CA GLY A 49 -21.88 3.73 -5.90
C GLY A 49 -22.68 4.98 -5.53
N PHE A 50 -22.08 6.17 -5.58
CA PHE A 50 -22.72 7.47 -5.35
C PHE A 50 -22.62 8.32 -6.59
N THR A 51 -23.66 9.02 -6.96
CA THR A 51 -23.56 10.06 -7.99
C THR A 51 -22.76 11.25 -7.47
N ALA A 52 -22.12 12.01 -8.37
CA ALA A 52 -21.44 13.25 -7.98
C ALA A 52 -22.37 14.23 -7.29
N ALA A 53 -23.65 14.29 -7.70
CA ALA A 53 -24.66 15.13 -7.08
C ALA A 53 -24.94 14.73 -5.61
N GLU A 54 -25.07 13.42 -5.31
CA GLU A 54 -25.23 12.94 -3.93
C GLU A 54 -24.02 13.34 -3.06
N VAL A 55 -22.79 13.24 -3.58
CA VAL A 55 -21.58 13.63 -2.86
C VAL A 55 -21.54 15.13 -2.59
N ILE A 56 -21.90 15.96 -3.59
CA ILE A 56 -21.98 17.43 -3.43
C ILE A 56 -23.03 17.80 -2.38
N GLU A 57 -24.19 17.16 -2.39
CA GLU A 57 -25.28 17.40 -1.42
C GLU A 57 -24.84 17.00 0.00
N MET A 58 -24.18 15.87 0.19
CA MET A 58 -23.63 15.47 1.49
C MET A 58 -22.53 16.41 2.00
N GLY A 59 -21.79 17.05 1.11
CA GLY A 59 -20.75 18.01 1.46
C GLY A 59 -19.71 17.45 2.42
N HIS A 60 -19.47 18.14 3.54
CA HIS A 60 -18.46 17.73 4.52
C HIS A 60 -18.75 16.38 5.19
N ASP A 61 -20.02 16.03 5.34
CA ASP A 61 -20.45 14.77 5.96
C ASP A 61 -20.00 13.56 5.13
N TYR A 62 -19.89 13.71 3.80
CA TYR A 62 -19.34 12.67 2.94
C TYR A 62 -17.91 12.29 3.36
N ILE A 63 -17.07 13.27 3.57
CA ILE A 63 -15.67 13.07 3.96
C ILE A 63 -15.61 12.36 5.32
N GLN A 64 -16.36 12.85 6.31
CA GLN A 64 -16.36 12.28 7.67
C GLN A 64 -16.88 10.83 7.70
N LYS A 65 -17.84 10.50 6.86
CA LYS A 65 -18.52 9.19 6.88
C LYS A 65 -17.84 8.14 6.01
N TYR A 66 -17.28 8.56 4.88
CA TYR A 66 -16.81 7.62 3.85
C TYR A 66 -15.29 7.58 3.66
N TYR A 67 -14.54 8.56 4.16
CA TYR A 67 -13.08 8.46 4.18
C TYR A 67 -12.62 7.61 5.37
N HIS A 68 -11.49 6.91 5.19
CA HIS A 68 -10.91 6.13 6.28
C HIS A 68 -10.45 7.06 7.41
N PRO A 69 -10.71 6.74 8.70
CA PRO A 69 -10.36 7.61 9.82
C PRO A 69 -8.89 8.06 9.84
N ASP A 70 -7.95 7.12 9.55
CA ASP A 70 -6.51 7.44 9.51
C ASP A 70 -6.14 8.39 8.36
N ASP A 71 -6.98 8.51 7.33
CA ASP A 71 -6.71 9.37 6.18
C ASP A 71 -7.29 10.78 6.36
N LEU A 72 -8.19 10.97 7.32
CA LEU A 72 -8.78 12.29 7.62
C LEU A 72 -7.73 13.32 8.07
N VAL A 73 -6.66 12.87 8.74
CA VAL A 73 -5.56 13.73 9.19
C VAL A 73 -4.79 14.39 8.03
N LYS A 74 -4.87 13.81 6.82
CA LYS A 74 -4.21 14.33 5.62
C LYS A 74 -4.94 15.54 5.02
N ILE A 75 -6.21 15.73 5.33
CA ILE A 75 -7.06 16.76 4.69
C ILE A 75 -6.62 18.18 5.07
N PRO A 76 -6.41 18.51 6.36
CA PRO A 76 -5.85 19.81 6.74
C PRO A 76 -4.49 20.09 6.08
N GLU A 77 -3.60 19.12 6.03
CA GLU A 77 -2.27 19.26 5.41
C GLU A 77 -2.38 19.61 3.92
N ILE A 78 -3.34 19.01 3.19
CA ILE A 78 -3.59 19.30 1.78
C ILE A 78 -4.12 20.71 1.60
N ILE A 79 -5.03 21.15 2.45
CA ILE A 79 -5.56 22.53 2.43
C ILE A 79 -4.45 23.52 2.64
N ASP A 80 -3.61 23.32 3.67
CA ASP A 80 -2.47 24.19 3.99
C ASP A 80 -1.45 24.23 2.86
N PHE A 81 -1.18 23.07 2.23
CA PHE A 81 -0.32 22.97 1.06
C PHE A 81 -0.76 23.92 -0.07
N PHE A 82 -2.05 23.89 -0.42
CA PHE A 82 -2.57 24.74 -1.49
C PHE A 82 -2.78 26.20 -1.07
N GLN A 83 -2.89 26.50 0.22
CA GLN A 83 -2.89 27.88 0.72
C GLN A 83 -1.54 28.56 0.56
N GLY A 84 -0.43 27.80 0.69
CA GLY A 84 0.93 28.31 0.59
C GLY A 84 1.53 28.31 -0.83
N ASN A 85 1.16 27.37 -1.69
CA ASN A 85 1.83 27.07 -2.96
C ASN A 85 0.92 27.15 -4.19
N LYS A 86 1.11 28.17 -5.03
CA LYS A 86 0.23 28.46 -6.17
C LYS A 86 0.36 27.52 -7.38
N ASN A 87 1.40 26.68 -7.51
CA ASN A 87 1.63 25.90 -8.75
C ASN A 87 2.13 24.46 -8.55
N ASN A 88 2.08 23.91 -7.36
CA ASN A 88 2.55 22.56 -7.10
C ASN A 88 1.42 21.53 -7.16
N LYS A 89 1.78 20.31 -7.58
CA LYS A 89 0.89 19.16 -7.51
C LYS A 89 1.07 18.44 -6.17
N HIS A 90 -0.02 17.93 -5.62
CA HIS A 90 0.00 17.11 -4.40
C HIS A 90 -0.58 15.74 -4.70
N THR A 91 0.16 14.68 -4.39
CA THR A 91 -0.29 13.30 -4.62
C THR A 91 -0.38 12.55 -3.29
N THR A 92 -1.51 11.90 -3.06
CA THR A 92 -1.80 11.22 -1.80
C THR A 92 -2.60 9.94 -2.06
N LEU A 93 -2.35 8.89 -1.28
CA LEU A 93 -3.20 7.70 -1.22
C LEU A 93 -4.34 7.96 -0.22
N PHE A 94 -5.58 7.67 -0.65
CA PHE A 94 -6.79 7.71 0.17
C PHE A 94 -7.56 6.40 0.09
N ARG A 95 -8.21 6.05 1.19
CA ARG A 95 -9.21 4.98 1.29
C ARG A 95 -10.57 5.62 1.42
N VAL A 96 -11.46 5.32 0.50
CA VAL A 96 -12.83 5.81 0.48
C VAL A 96 -13.78 4.61 0.50
N LYS A 97 -14.83 4.68 1.28
CA LYS A 97 -15.80 3.61 1.41
C LYS A 97 -16.81 3.66 0.28
N HIS A 98 -16.93 2.58 -0.48
CA HIS A 98 -17.99 2.38 -1.46
C HIS A 98 -19.35 2.27 -0.75
N LYS A 99 -20.45 2.57 -1.42
CA LYS A 99 -21.83 2.49 -0.90
C LYS A 99 -22.19 1.11 -0.34
N ASN A 100 -21.57 0.04 -0.86
CA ASN A 100 -21.73 -1.34 -0.36
C ASN A 100 -20.91 -1.66 0.92
N GLY A 101 -20.07 -0.73 1.38
CA GLY A 101 -19.30 -0.87 2.61
C GLY A 101 -17.83 -1.28 2.41
N GLU A 102 -17.39 -1.63 1.20
CA GLU A 102 -16.02 -2.01 0.88
C GLU A 102 -15.10 -0.79 0.77
N TRP A 103 -13.81 -0.98 1.05
CA TRP A 103 -12.82 0.07 0.89
C TRP A 103 -12.26 0.09 -0.54
N VAL A 104 -12.28 1.29 -1.14
CA VAL A 104 -11.67 1.57 -2.44
C VAL A 104 -10.44 2.46 -2.22
N TYR A 105 -9.32 2.07 -2.81
CA TYR A 105 -8.04 2.75 -2.67
C TYR A 105 -7.76 3.65 -3.87
N PHE A 106 -7.47 4.92 -3.61
CA PHE A 106 -7.21 5.90 -4.65
C PHE A 106 -5.83 6.53 -4.51
N ILE A 107 -5.06 6.56 -5.60
CA ILE A 107 -3.97 7.52 -5.74
C ILE A 107 -4.57 8.78 -6.36
N THR A 108 -4.62 9.86 -5.59
CA THR A 108 -5.21 11.13 -5.99
C THR A 108 -4.13 12.19 -6.19
N THR A 109 -4.04 12.72 -7.39
CA THR A 109 -3.21 13.89 -7.71
C THR A 109 -4.08 15.12 -7.81
N ARG A 110 -3.70 16.17 -7.09
CA ARG A 110 -4.41 17.45 -7.00
C ARG A 110 -3.58 18.57 -7.58
N SER A 111 -4.26 19.53 -8.22
CA SER A 111 -3.63 20.74 -8.77
C SER A 111 -4.57 21.93 -8.61
N LEU A 112 -4.02 23.11 -8.33
CA LEU A 112 -4.81 24.34 -8.37
C LEU A 112 -5.31 24.61 -9.79
N LEU A 113 -6.59 24.97 -9.88
CA LEU A 113 -7.17 25.59 -11.06
C LEU A 113 -7.00 27.11 -10.92
N ASN A 114 -6.47 27.75 -11.95
CA ASN A 114 -6.47 29.22 -12.02
C ASN A 114 -7.90 29.67 -12.32
N VAL A 115 -8.52 30.32 -11.36
CA VAL A 115 -9.90 30.75 -11.46
C VAL A 115 -10.01 32.25 -11.30
N ASP A 116 -10.91 32.75 -12.02
CA ASP A 116 -11.54 34.04 -12.20
C ASP A 116 -11.09 35.25 -11.31
N SER A 117 -11.64 36.42 -11.65
CA SER A 117 -11.43 37.70 -10.99
C SER A 117 -11.78 37.77 -9.50
N ASN A 118 -12.41 36.74 -8.91
CA ASN A 118 -12.95 36.77 -7.56
C ASN A 118 -12.04 36.08 -6.50
N GLN A 119 -10.81 35.67 -6.88
CA GLN A 119 -9.84 35.00 -6.00
C GLN A 119 -10.28 33.68 -5.39
N ASN A 120 -11.39 33.09 -5.85
CA ASN A 120 -11.79 31.76 -5.43
C ASN A 120 -10.75 30.72 -5.87
N ARG A 121 -10.32 29.86 -4.94
CA ARG A 121 -9.34 28.81 -5.22
C ARG A 121 -10.04 27.48 -5.37
N PHE A 122 -9.93 26.91 -6.56
CA PHE A 122 -10.44 25.57 -6.83
C PHE A 122 -9.27 24.61 -7.02
N VAL A 123 -9.47 23.37 -6.59
CA VAL A 123 -8.53 22.28 -6.80
C VAL A 123 -9.19 21.21 -7.65
N VAL A 124 -8.53 20.86 -8.75
CA VAL A 124 -8.90 19.67 -9.50
C VAL A 124 -8.18 18.45 -8.90
N SER A 125 -8.93 17.43 -8.63
CA SER A 125 -8.47 16.14 -8.11
C SER A 125 -8.71 15.06 -9.16
N VAL A 126 -7.64 14.33 -9.49
CA VAL A 126 -7.65 13.19 -10.41
C VAL A 126 -7.28 11.95 -9.61
N SER A 127 -8.23 11.02 -9.46
CA SER A 127 -8.11 9.85 -8.59
C SER A 127 -8.13 8.57 -9.42
N ILE A 128 -7.07 7.80 -9.35
CA ILE A 128 -6.94 6.49 -9.99
C ILE A 128 -7.28 5.43 -8.95
N ASN A 129 -8.24 4.56 -9.27
CA ASN A 129 -8.56 3.39 -8.44
C ASN A 129 -7.43 2.37 -8.54
N VAL A 130 -6.80 2.05 -7.42
CA VAL A 130 -5.68 1.09 -7.30
C VAL A 130 -6.03 -0.09 -6.39
N THR A 131 -7.31 -0.32 -6.13
CA THR A 131 -7.77 -1.39 -5.22
C THR A 131 -7.28 -2.75 -5.66
N GLU A 132 -7.45 -3.10 -6.93
CA GLU A 132 -7.00 -4.39 -7.47
C GLU A 132 -5.48 -4.59 -7.36
N GLN A 133 -4.69 -3.51 -7.57
CA GLN A 133 -3.24 -3.56 -7.49
C GLN A 133 -2.77 -3.79 -6.05
N ILE A 134 -3.44 -3.15 -5.08
CA ILE A 134 -3.14 -3.34 -3.65
C ILE A 134 -3.55 -4.74 -3.20
N ASP A 135 -4.74 -5.20 -3.57
CA ASP A 135 -5.22 -6.54 -3.25
C ASP A 135 -4.32 -7.63 -3.87
N CYS A 136 -3.88 -7.42 -5.10
CA CYS A 136 -2.92 -8.31 -5.76
C CYS A 136 -1.58 -8.33 -5.01
N GLY A 137 -1.07 -7.18 -4.57
CA GLY A 137 0.15 -7.07 -3.77
C GLY A 137 0.03 -7.78 -2.42
N LEU A 138 -1.06 -7.59 -1.70
CA LEU A 138 -1.32 -8.27 -0.43
C LEU A 138 -1.45 -9.78 -0.59
N LYS A 139 -2.16 -10.27 -1.61
CA LYS A 139 -2.25 -11.70 -1.92
C LYS A 139 -0.89 -12.29 -2.29
N HIS A 140 -0.05 -11.56 -3.00
CA HIS A 140 1.30 -11.99 -3.34
C HIS A 140 2.20 -12.09 -2.10
N GLU A 141 2.11 -11.14 -1.18
CA GLU A 141 2.82 -11.21 0.10
C GLU A 141 2.36 -12.40 0.95
N GLU A 142 1.06 -12.63 1.03
CA GLU A 142 0.49 -13.78 1.76
C GLU A 142 0.94 -15.10 1.15
N TYR A 143 0.87 -15.23 -0.18
CA TYR A 143 1.38 -16.40 -0.90
C TYR A 143 2.87 -16.64 -0.64
N ASN A 144 3.68 -15.58 -0.66
CA ASN A 144 5.12 -15.68 -0.37
C ASN A 144 5.38 -16.11 1.08
N LYS A 145 4.58 -15.63 2.06
CA LYS A 145 4.66 -16.06 3.46
C LYS A 145 4.35 -17.55 3.59
N ILE A 146 3.27 -18.02 2.96
CA ILE A 146 2.88 -19.43 2.98
C ILE A 146 3.97 -20.29 2.35
N ARG A 147 4.44 -19.94 1.17
CA ARG A 147 5.51 -20.66 0.46
C ARG A 147 6.81 -20.71 1.25
N THR A 148 7.17 -19.62 1.91
CA THR A 148 8.35 -19.56 2.77
C THR A 148 8.18 -20.46 4.00
N ALA A 149 6.99 -20.45 4.63
CA ALA A 149 6.68 -21.32 5.76
C ALA A 149 6.74 -22.81 5.38
N GLU A 150 6.22 -23.20 4.20
CA GLU A 150 6.33 -24.57 3.69
C GLU A 150 7.79 -24.97 3.45
N LYS A 151 8.57 -24.15 2.73
CA LYS A 151 10.01 -24.39 2.52
C LYS A 151 10.76 -24.54 3.85
N ASN A 152 10.43 -23.71 4.83
CA ASN A 152 11.06 -23.74 6.14
C ASN A 152 10.68 -25.01 6.92
N ARG A 153 9.43 -25.48 6.83
CA ARG A 153 9.00 -26.75 7.42
C ARG A 153 9.80 -27.93 6.87
N ASP A 154 9.95 -27.99 5.53
CA ASP A 154 10.73 -29.03 4.87
C ASP A 154 12.20 -29.03 5.32
N VAL A 155 12.77 -27.88 5.61
CA VAL A 155 14.13 -27.76 6.14
C VAL A 155 14.20 -28.24 7.59
N ILE A 156 13.20 -27.88 8.43
CA ILE A 156 13.13 -28.33 9.84
C ILE A 156 13.04 -29.86 9.93
N GLU A 157 12.26 -30.49 9.04
CA GLU A 157 12.10 -31.95 9.01
C GLU A 157 13.39 -32.69 8.65
N LYS A 158 14.28 -32.06 7.88
CA LYS A 158 15.59 -32.60 7.53
C LYS A 158 16.62 -32.57 8.66
N PHE A 159 16.34 -31.85 9.78
CA PHE A 159 17.24 -31.83 10.92
C PHE A 159 17.08 -33.09 11.77
N THR A 160 18.20 -33.73 12.07
CA THR A 160 18.25 -34.79 13.09
C THR A 160 17.98 -34.22 14.48
N LYS A 161 17.60 -35.06 15.45
CA LYS A 161 17.47 -34.66 16.85
C LYS A 161 18.72 -33.93 17.34
N ARG A 162 19.90 -34.46 16.97
CA ARG A 162 21.20 -33.93 17.37
C ARG A 162 21.47 -32.54 16.78
N GLU A 163 21.11 -32.33 15.53
CA GLU A 163 21.24 -31.02 14.89
C GLU A 163 20.32 -29.99 15.55
N LYS A 164 19.10 -30.37 15.94
CA LYS A 164 18.18 -29.47 16.66
C LYS A 164 18.71 -29.08 18.05
N GLU A 165 19.34 -30.00 18.79
CA GLU A 165 20.00 -29.71 20.08
C GLU A 165 21.15 -28.70 19.89
N ILE A 166 21.98 -28.92 18.87
CA ILE A 166 23.10 -28.03 18.54
C ILE A 166 22.61 -26.65 18.13
N ILE A 167 21.58 -26.56 17.29
CA ILE A 167 20.96 -25.30 16.86
C ILE A 167 20.45 -24.52 18.10
N SER A 168 19.75 -25.18 19.02
CA SER A 168 19.23 -24.53 20.23
C SER A 168 20.34 -23.96 21.11
N LEU A 169 21.47 -24.67 21.23
CA LEU A 169 22.62 -24.18 21.99
C LEU A 169 23.31 -22.99 21.29
N PHE A 170 23.44 -22.99 19.96
CA PHE A 170 23.96 -21.84 19.24
C PHE A 170 23.03 -20.63 19.36
N ALA A 171 21.71 -20.82 19.27
CA ALA A 171 20.74 -19.76 19.46
C ALA A 171 20.75 -19.16 20.88
N SER A 172 21.17 -19.96 21.88
CA SER A 172 21.41 -19.51 23.25
C SER A 172 22.79 -18.87 23.46
N GLY A 173 23.56 -18.65 22.38
CA GLY A 173 24.84 -17.96 22.42
C GLY A 173 26.05 -18.81 22.81
N HIS A 174 25.95 -20.15 22.83
CA HIS A 174 27.07 -21.03 23.17
C HIS A 174 28.10 -21.12 22.02
N THR A 175 29.37 -21.14 22.38
CA THR A 175 30.48 -21.38 21.44
C THR A 175 30.62 -22.86 21.08
N ASN A 176 31.34 -23.18 20.00
CA ASN A 176 31.58 -24.56 19.61
C ASN A 176 32.16 -25.41 20.77
N THR A 177 33.06 -24.84 21.58
CA THR A 177 33.66 -25.51 22.75
C THR A 177 32.61 -25.81 23.80
N GLN A 178 31.77 -24.84 24.14
CA GLN A 178 30.70 -25.02 25.13
C GLN A 178 29.62 -26.01 24.65
N VAL A 179 29.30 -26.02 23.34
CA VAL A 179 28.40 -27.02 22.75
C VAL A 179 29.03 -28.42 22.83
N ALA A 180 30.33 -28.54 22.55
CA ALA A 180 31.03 -29.81 22.65
C ALA A 180 31.04 -30.38 24.08
N GLU A 181 31.30 -29.52 25.06
CA GLU A 181 31.26 -29.90 26.49
C GLU A 181 29.86 -30.34 26.92
N LYS A 182 28.84 -29.52 26.65
CA LYS A 182 27.45 -29.80 27.03
C LYS A 182 26.88 -31.07 26.41
N LEU A 183 27.31 -31.38 25.20
CA LEU A 183 26.79 -32.52 24.47
C LEU A 183 27.72 -33.75 24.50
N PHE A 184 28.83 -33.68 25.26
CA PHE A 184 29.84 -34.74 25.36
C PHE A 184 30.40 -35.16 23.95
N LEU A 185 30.69 -34.16 23.09
CA LEU A 185 31.21 -34.34 21.77
C LEU A 185 32.63 -33.76 21.63
N SER A 186 33.37 -34.19 20.60
CA SER A 186 34.56 -33.46 20.22
C SER A 186 34.23 -32.15 19.49
N ILE A 187 35.07 -31.12 19.61
CA ILE A 187 34.92 -29.85 18.89
C ILE A 187 34.81 -30.13 17.38
N LYS A 188 35.61 -31.04 16.85
CA LYS A 188 35.57 -31.45 15.44
C LYS A 188 34.20 -32.01 15.04
N THR A 189 33.56 -32.78 15.93
CA THR A 189 32.20 -33.30 15.68
C THR A 189 31.17 -32.20 15.64
N VAL A 190 31.27 -31.20 16.53
CA VAL A 190 30.39 -30.02 16.52
C VAL A 190 30.58 -29.19 15.25
N ASP A 191 31.82 -29.01 14.79
CA ASP A 191 32.13 -28.32 13.53
C ASP A 191 31.54 -29.05 12.31
N ASN A 192 31.59 -30.37 12.28
CA ASN A 192 30.97 -31.17 11.22
C ASN A 192 29.42 -30.97 11.23
N HIS A 193 28.80 -31.05 12.38
CA HIS A 193 27.35 -30.79 12.51
C HIS A 193 27.00 -29.35 12.08
N ARG A 194 27.78 -28.36 12.53
CA ARG A 194 27.63 -26.96 12.13
C ARG A 194 27.65 -26.78 10.61
N THR A 195 28.64 -27.36 9.94
CA THR A 195 28.77 -27.30 8.48
C THR A 195 27.55 -27.94 7.80
N ASN A 196 27.09 -29.08 8.29
CA ASN A 196 25.90 -29.75 7.74
C ASN A 196 24.62 -28.93 7.96
N ILE A 197 24.45 -28.31 9.14
CA ILE A 197 23.33 -27.44 9.45
C ILE A 197 23.31 -26.22 8.53
N LEU A 198 24.44 -25.51 8.40
CA LEU A 198 24.58 -24.36 7.50
C LEU A 198 24.25 -24.72 6.04
N ARG A 199 24.71 -25.88 5.56
CA ARG A 199 24.39 -26.36 4.22
C ARG A 199 22.90 -26.67 4.03
N LYS A 200 22.23 -27.25 5.03
CA LYS A 200 20.78 -27.54 4.97
C LYS A 200 19.92 -26.30 4.97
N THR A 201 20.37 -25.21 5.61
CA THR A 201 19.66 -23.94 5.71
C THR A 201 20.09 -22.93 4.64
N GLU A 202 21.11 -23.24 3.85
CA GLU A 202 21.76 -22.32 2.91
C GLU A 202 22.32 -21.05 3.61
N ALA A 203 22.47 -21.08 4.94
CA ALA A 203 23.00 -19.97 5.72
C ALA A 203 24.53 -19.89 5.59
N ARG A 204 25.07 -18.69 5.43
CA ARG A 204 26.51 -18.44 5.26
C ARG A 204 27.30 -18.50 6.55
N ASN A 205 26.60 -18.23 7.65
CA ASN A 205 27.20 -18.17 9.01
C ASN A 205 26.17 -18.45 10.10
N ILE A 206 26.64 -18.56 11.35
CA ILE A 206 25.79 -18.82 12.53
C ILE A 206 24.78 -17.71 12.79
N ALA A 207 25.12 -16.44 12.50
CA ALA A 207 24.18 -15.34 12.72
C ALA A 207 22.97 -15.43 11.77
N GLU A 208 23.19 -15.75 10.50
CA GLU A 208 22.11 -16.02 9.54
C GLU A 208 21.29 -17.26 9.95
N LEU A 209 21.94 -18.33 10.43
CA LEU A 209 21.24 -19.49 10.94
C LEU A 209 20.34 -19.15 12.13
N ILE A 210 20.83 -18.37 13.10
CA ILE A 210 20.04 -17.96 14.28
C ILE A 210 18.83 -17.13 13.87
N ASN A 211 18.99 -16.18 12.95
CA ASN A 211 17.86 -15.41 12.42
C ASN A 211 16.85 -16.33 11.74
N PHE A 212 17.30 -17.22 10.87
CA PHE A 212 16.45 -18.19 10.19
C PHE A 212 15.65 -19.06 11.19
N VAL A 213 16.29 -19.63 12.22
CA VAL A 213 15.59 -20.51 13.17
C VAL A 213 14.65 -19.78 14.12
N LYS A 214 14.88 -18.48 14.39
CA LYS A 214 13.93 -17.59 15.09
C LYS A 214 12.73 -17.28 14.22
N ASP A 215 12.93 -16.93 12.95
CA ASP A 215 11.84 -16.59 12.01
C ASP A 215 10.88 -17.76 11.81
N ILE A 216 11.37 -18.99 11.91
CA ILE A 216 10.56 -20.21 11.78
C ILE A 216 10.05 -20.77 13.12
N GLY A 217 10.34 -20.11 14.24
CA GLY A 217 9.88 -20.51 15.58
C GLY A 217 10.46 -21.84 16.10
N LEU A 218 11.66 -22.21 15.67
CA LEU A 218 12.33 -23.44 16.13
C LEU A 218 13.01 -23.25 17.51
N VAL A 219 13.33 -21.99 17.86
CA VAL A 219 13.99 -21.58 19.11
C VAL A 219 13.43 -20.26 19.60
#